data_e4f6799c689ed22a58ef58c8add6578d
#
_entry.id   e4f6799c689ed22a58ef58c8add6578d
#
_cell.length_a   1.000
_cell.length_b   1.000
_cell.length_c   1.000
_cell.angle_alpha   90.00
_cell.angle_beta   90.00
_cell.angle_gamma   90.00
#
_symmetry.space_group_name_H-M   'P 1'
#
loop_
_entity.id
_entity.type
_entity.pdbx_description
1 polymer ?
#
loop_
_entity_poly.entity_id
_entity_poly.type
_entity_poly.pdbx_seq_one_letter_code
_entity_poly.pdbx_strand_id
1 'polypeptide(L)'
;NDYSKDCYQILYDRYRNDEIYKICRYALQRVAKSYYIPDSTNTFIFLWTTLEAIASPEYENVKKWKGKVISFIVQDQTNYNKLGEYIKKISKDVRTELVHNGKLIQDLDDYSTMLAIDKELTKIKNIIIDYVIAVYITGIKSFTELDNHRKELQNKLGVN
;
A
#
# COMPACT_ATOMS: atom_id res chain seq x y z
N ASN A 1 16.92 1.30 1.15
CA ASN A 1 16.52 1.45 2.56
C ASN A 1 16.51 0.07 3.22
N ASP A 2 17.17 -0.05 4.36
CA ASP A 2 17.07 -1.26 5.17
C ASP A 2 15.83 -1.14 6.09
N TYR A 3 14.73 -1.71 5.64
CA TYR A 3 13.47 -1.74 6.40
C TYR A 3 13.44 -2.79 7.51
N SER A 4 14.47 -3.63 7.61
CA SER A 4 14.43 -4.83 8.45
C SER A 4 14.22 -4.50 9.92
N LYS A 5 14.91 -3.49 10.43
CA LYS A 5 14.80 -3.04 11.83
C LYS A 5 13.41 -2.50 12.16
N ASP A 6 12.87 -1.63 11.30
CA ASP A 6 11.57 -1.00 11.51
C ASP A 6 10.43 -2.04 11.43
N CYS A 7 10.48 -2.91 10.41
CA CYS A 7 9.52 -3.99 10.28
C CYS A 7 9.56 -4.96 11.47
N TYR A 8 10.76 -5.30 11.95
CA TYR A 8 10.91 -6.14 13.13
C TYR A 8 10.30 -5.48 14.37
N GLN A 9 10.57 -4.19 14.59
CA GLN A 9 10.01 -3.45 15.71
C GLN A 9 8.47 -3.46 15.67
N ILE A 10 7.86 -3.22 14.52
CA ILE A 10 6.40 -3.25 14.35
C ILE A 10 5.84 -4.65 14.63
N LEU A 11 6.44 -5.68 14.07
CA LEU A 11 5.94 -7.06 14.23
C LEU A 11 5.98 -7.57 15.66
N TYR A 12 6.93 -7.13 16.46
CA TYR A 12 7.20 -7.62 17.80
C TYR A 12 6.95 -6.60 18.92
N ASP A 13 6.34 -5.45 18.62
CA ASP A 13 5.94 -4.49 19.64
C ASP A 13 4.89 -5.11 20.58
N ARG A 14 5.29 -5.31 21.83
CA ARG A 14 4.42 -5.89 22.88
C ARG A 14 3.62 -4.85 23.64
N TYR A 15 3.91 -3.57 23.43
CA TYR A 15 3.30 -2.46 24.18
C TYR A 15 2.12 -1.83 23.46
N ARG A 16 1.93 -2.14 22.18
CA ARG A 16 0.82 -1.65 21.37
C ARG A 16 -0.20 -2.75 21.07
N ASN A 17 -1.48 -2.42 21.19
CA ASN A 17 -2.60 -3.29 20.84
C ASN A 17 -3.80 -2.50 20.29
N ASP A 18 -3.56 -1.26 19.86
CA ASP A 18 -4.57 -0.40 19.24
C ASP A 18 -4.91 -0.84 17.81
N GLU A 19 -5.97 -0.24 17.23
CA GLU A 19 -6.44 -0.64 15.89
C GLU A 19 -5.44 -0.32 14.79
N ILE A 20 -4.69 0.79 14.90
CA ILE A 20 -3.68 1.17 13.91
C ILE A 20 -2.46 0.24 13.97
N TYR A 21 -2.02 -0.12 15.17
CA TYR A 21 -0.98 -1.13 15.32
C TYR A 21 -1.38 -2.47 14.68
N LYS A 22 -2.63 -2.91 14.92
CA LYS A 22 -3.13 -4.17 14.36
C LYS A 22 -3.13 -4.17 12.82
N ILE A 23 -3.52 -3.04 12.19
CA ILE A 23 -3.51 -2.95 10.72
C ILE A 23 -2.08 -2.88 10.16
N CYS A 24 -1.15 -2.18 10.83
CA CYS A 24 0.26 -2.15 10.46
C CYS A 24 0.89 -3.55 10.51
N ARG A 25 0.67 -4.27 11.61
CA ARG A 25 1.14 -5.64 11.77
C ARG A 25 0.52 -6.59 10.75
N TYR A 26 -0.79 -6.48 10.52
CA TYR A 26 -1.50 -7.25 9.49
C TYR A 26 -0.89 -7.04 8.11
N ALA A 27 -0.62 -5.80 7.72
CA ALA A 27 -0.03 -5.49 6.42
C ALA A 27 1.36 -6.11 6.24
N LEU A 28 2.24 -6.00 7.24
CA LEU A 28 3.58 -6.63 7.17
C LEU A 28 3.50 -8.16 7.12
N GLN A 29 2.59 -8.77 7.85
CA GLN A 29 2.38 -10.22 7.78
C GLN A 29 1.90 -10.64 6.38
N ARG A 30 1.05 -9.84 5.73
CA ARG A 30 0.61 -10.11 4.36
C ARG A 30 1.73 -9.91 3.36
N VAL A 31 2.56 -8.89 3.49
CA VAL A 31 3.76 -8.74 2.64
C VAL A 31 4.65 -9.96 2.78
N ALA A 32 4.93 -10.43 4.00
CA ALA A 32 5.71 -11.65 4.21
C ALA A 32 5.05 -12.89 3.58
N LYS A 33 3.74 -13.07 3.73
CA LYS A 33 2.99 -14.19 3.13
C LYS A 33 3.01 -14.15 1.60
N SER A 34 3.09 -12.97 0.98
CA SER A 34 3.11 -12.83 -0.47
C SER A 34 4.27 -13.55 -1.16
N TYR A 35 5.37 -13.80 -0.45
CA TYR A 35 6.51 -14.56 -0.97
C TYR A 35 6.25 -16.06 -1.12
N TYR A 36 5.19 -16.57 -0.52
CA TYR A 36 4.80 -17.97 -0.57
C TYR A 36 3.64 -18.24 -1.53
N ILE A 37 3.12 -17.22 -2.21
CA ILE A 37 2.07 -17.40 -3.22
C ILE A 37 2.73 -17.85 -4.53
N PRO A 38 2.32 -18.98 -5.11
CA PRO A 38 3.06 -19.61 -6.21
C PRO A 38 2.95 -18.88 -7.54
N ASP A 39 1.93 -18.05 -7.74
CA ASP A 39 1.74 -17.34 -9.00
C ASP A 39 1.64 -15.81 -8.81
N SER A 40 2.13 -15.10 -9.81
CA SER A 40 2.26 -13.65 -9.78
C SER A 40 0.91 -12.92 -9.82
N THR A 41 -0.10 -13.47 -10.48
CA THR A 41 -1.45 -12.89 -10.55
C THR A 41 -2.09 -12.86 -9.18
N ASN A 42 -2.08 -13.98 -8.47
CA ASN A 42 -2.59 -14.05 -7.10
C ASN A 42 -1.73 -13.23 -6.13
N THR A 43 -0.41 -13.19 -6.33
CA THR A 43 0.48 -12.31 -5.54
C THR A 43 0.10 -10.85 -5.71
N PHE A 44 -0.13 -10.39 -6.95
CA PHE A 44 -0.57 -9.03 -7.22
C PHE A 44 -1.91 -8.72 -6.51
N ILE A 45 -2.94 -9.54 -6.72
CA ILE A 45 -4.27 -9.36 -6.11
C ILE A 45 -4.16 -9.32 -4.59
N PHE A 46 -3.36 -10.21 -4.00
CA PHE A 46 -3.14 -10.28 -2.57
C PHE A 46 -2.49 -9.01 -2.00
N LEU A 47 -1.46 -8.47 -2.65
CA LEU A 47 -0.81 -7.23 -2.27
C LEU A 47 -1.71 -6.02 -2.49
N TRP A 48 -2.43 -5.97 -3.62
CA TRP A 48 -3.37 -4.89 -3.90
C TRP A 48 -4.49 -4.80 -2.86
N THR A 49 -5.11 -5.92 -2.52
CA THR A 49 -6.14 -5.96 -1.47
C THR A 49 -5.59 -5.60 -0.09
N THR A 50 -4.30 -5.85 0.15
CA THR A 50 -3.63 -5.36 1.37
C THR A 50 -3.56 -3.84 1.37
N LEU A 51 -3.17 -3.23 0.26
CA LEU A 51 -3.08 -1.78 0.11
C LEU A 51 -4.45 -1.11 0.29
N GLU A 52 -5.51 -1.69 -0.27
CA GLU A 52 -6.89 -1.22 -0.05
C GLU A 52 -7.29 -1.30 1.44
N ALA A 53 -6.98 -2.40 2.12
CA ALA A 53 -7.36 -2.64 3.52
C ALA A 53 -6.67 -1.71 4.52
N ILE A 54 -5.40 -1.33 4.28
CA ILE A 54 -4.67 -0.43 5.19
C ILE A 54 -5.05 1.03 5.02
N ALA A 55 -5.67 1.39 3.91
CA ALA A 55 -6.07 2.76 3.62
C ALA A 55 -7.32 3.19 4.40
N SER A 56 -8.25 2.27 4.62
CA SER A 56 -9.53 2.56 5.27
C SER A 56 -10.09 1.33 5.97
N PRO A 57 -10.83 1.50 7.12
CA PRO A 57 -11.50 0.38 7.79
C PRO A 57 -12.66 -0.20 6.95
N GLU A 58 -13.20 0.60 6.03
CA GLU A 58 -14.26 0.21 5.12
C GLU A 58 -13.79 0.28 3.68
N TYR A 59 -14.44 -0.50 2.80
CA TYR A 59 -14.12 -0.48 1.38
C TYR A 59 -14.30 0.93 0.80
N GLU A 60 -13.27 1.39 0.12
CA GLU A 60 -13.29 2.63 -0.67
C GLU A 60 -12.75 2.38 -2.07
N ASN A 61 -13.24 3.14 -3.06
CA ASN A 61 -12.65 3.08 -4.39
C ASN A 61 -11.26 3.77 -4.43
N VAL A 62 -10.46 3.42 -5.42
CA VAL A 62 -9.07 3.92 -5.58
C VAL A 62 -8.97 5.45 -5.59
N LYS A 63 -9.99 6.14 -6.10
CA LYS A 63 -9.99 7.62 -6.14
C LYS A 63 -9.96 8.24 -4.75
N LYS A 64 -10.59 7.56 -3.77
CA LYS A 64 -10.65 8.01 -2.37
C LYS A 64 -9.43 7.55 -1.57
N TRP A 65 -9.11 6.25 -1.59
CA TRP A 65 -8.10 5.72 -0.69
C TRP A 65 -6.65 6.02 -1.10
N LYS A 66 -6.35 6.20 -2.41
CA LYS A 66 -4.96 6.44 -2.85
C LYS A 66 -4.32 7.65 -2.15
N GLY A 67 -5.05 8.74 -2.01
CA GLY A 67 -4.56 9.93 -1.33
C GLY A 67 -4.28 9.71 0.15
N LYS A 68 -5.05 8.82 0.79
CA LYS A 68 -4.86 8.44 2.19
C LYS A 68 -3.52 7.74 2.44
N VAL A 69 -3.07 6.94 1.48
CA VAL A 69 -1.77 6.24 1.55
C VAL A 69 -0.64 7.17 1.14
N ILE A 70 -0.78 7.85 0.01
CA ILE A 70 0.29 8.63 -0.60
C ILE A 70 0.75 9.77 0.31
N SER A 71 -0.18 10.44 1.00
CA SER A 71 0.15 11.58 1.88
C SER A 71 1.16 11.27 2.97
N PHE A 72 1.29 10.00 3.39
CA PHE A 72 2.27 9.56 4.39
C PHE A 72 3.67 9.29 3.84
N ILE A 73 3.78 8.97 2.55
CA ILE A 73 5.03 8.46 1.97
C ILE A 73 5.74 9.43 1.03
N VAL A 74 5.11 10.57 0.74
CA VAL A 74 5.71 11.62 -0.10
C VAL A 74 5.92 12.91 0.68
N GLN A 75 6.87 13.73 0.22
CA GLN A 75 7.25 14.97 0.88
C GLN A 75 6.84 16.23 0.12
N ASP A 76 6.40 16.08 -1.14
CA ASP A 76 6.04 17.20 -2.01
C ASP A 76 4.88 16.84 -2.96
N GLN A 77 4.25 17.89 -3.50
CA GLN A 77 3.11 17.78 -4.41
C GLN A 77 3.45 17.04 -5.72
N THR A 78 4.67 17.21 -6.23
CA THR A 78 5.09 16.56 -7.48
C THR A 78 5.12 15.04 -7.33
N ASN A 79 5.70 14.55 -6.25
CA ASN A 79 5.75 13.12 -5.94
C ASN A 79 4.36 12.58 -5.56
N TYR A 80 3.53 13.38 -4.88
CA TYR A 80 2.13 13.03 -4.63
C TYR A 80 1.37 12.74 -5.93
N ASN A 81 1.47 13.65 -6.90
CA ASN A 81 0.80 13.50 -8.19
C ASN A 81 1.34 12.31 -8.98
N LYS A 82 2.67 12.15 -9.07
CA LYS A 82 3.30 11.02 -9.77
C LYS A 82 2.86 9.67 -9.20
N LEU A 83 2.88 9.51 -7.87
CA LEU A 83 2.47 8.26 -7.25
C LEU A 83 0.96 8.04 -7.36
N GLY A 84 0.17 9.11 -7.32
CA GLY A 84 -1.28 9.08 -7.53
C GLY A 84 -1.67 8.60 -8.92
N GLU A 85 -1.00 9.10 -9.97
CA GLU A 85 -1.22 8.63 -11.35
C GLU A 85 -0.74 7.19 -11.55
N TYR A 86 0.38 6.81 -10.94
CA TYR A 86 0.83 5.42 -10.96
C TYR A 86 -0.22 4.47 -10.35
N ILE A 87 -0.71 4.73 -9.13
CA ILE A 87 -1.72 3.88 -8.47
C ILE A 87 -3.01 3.82 -9.30
N LYS A 88 -3.44 4.95 -9.89
CA LYS A 88 -4.61 5.01 -10.76
C LYS A 88 -4.42 4.17 -12.03
N LYS A 89 -3.25 4.26 -12.66
CA LYS A 89 -2.90 3.44 -13.84
C LYS A 89 -2.96 1.95 -13.50
N ILE A 90 -2.29 1.53 -12.43
CA ILE A 90 -2.26 0.12 -12.01
C ILE A 90 -3.65 -0.40 -11.65
N SER A 91 -4.48 0.42 -11.00
CA SER A 91 -5.87 0.05 -10.70
C SER A 91 -6.67 -0.22 -11.97
N LYS A 92 -6.51 0.62 -13.01
CA LYS A 92 -7.25 0.51 -14.25
C LYS A 92 -6.70 -0.60 -15.14
N ASP A 93 -5.38 -0.58 -15.38
CA ASP A 93 -4.75 -1.36 -16.44
C ASP A 93 -4.38 -2.78 -15.98
N VAL A 94 -4.19 -2.99 -14.68
CA VAL A 94 -3.83 -4.30 -14.12
C VAL A 94 -4.94 -4.87 -13.25
N ARG A 95 -5.28 -4.23 -12.14
CA ARG A 95 -6.27 -4.77 -11.19
C ARG A 95 -7.61 -5.07 -11.85
N THR A 96 -8.10 -4.18 -12.71
CA THR A 96 -9.38 -4.39 -13.44
C THR A 96 -9.29 -5.58 -14.38
N GLU A 97 -8.20 -5.71 -15.12
CA GLU A 97 -8.00 -6.82 -16.06
C GLU A 97 -7.90 -8.17 -15.35
N LEU A 98 -7.19 -8.22 -14.20
CA LEU A 98 -7.05 -9.47 -13.44
C LEU A 98 -8.34 -9.86 -12.73
N VAL A 99 -9.00 -8.92 -12.06
CA VAL A 99 -10.14 -9.21 -11.16
C VAL A 99 -11.47 -9.31 -11.91
N HIS A 100 -11.70 -8.42 -12.89
CA HIS A 100 -12.98 -8.38 -13.59
C HIS A 100 -12.97 -9.12 -14.92
N ASN A 101 -11.82 -9.15 -15.62
CA ASN A 101 -11.71 -9.77 -16.93
C ASN A 101 -11.03 -11.15 -16.89
N GLY A 102 -10.58 -11.60 -15.71
CA GLY A 102 -10.01 -12.94 -15.50
C GLY A 102 -8.70 -13.19 -16.20
N LYS A 103 -7.95 -12.12 -16.59
CA LYS A 103 -6.65 -12.27 -17.23
C LYS A 103 -5.58 -12.64 -16.21
N LEU A 104 -4.50 -13.24 -16.69
CA LEU A 104 -3.27 -13.41 -15.91
C LEU A 104 -2.37 -12.20 -16.12
N ILE A 105 -1.53 -11.87 -15.12
CA ILE A 105 -0.67 -10.68 -15.19
C ILE A 105 0.31 -10.77 -16.38
N GLN A 106 0.81 -11.95 -16.69
CA GLN A 106 1.72 -12.20 -17.84
C GLN A 106 1.05 -12.05 -19.20
N ASP A 107 -0.29 -11.99 -19.27
CA ASP A 107 -1.03 -11.78 -20.52
C ASP A 107 -1.20 -10.29 -20.85
N LEU A 108 -0.75 -9.41 -19.96
CA LEU A 108 -0.77 -7.96 -20.16
C LEU A 108 0.53 -7.51 -20.83
N ASP A 109 0.44 -6.65 -21.84
CA ASP A 109 1.58 -6.22 -22.69
C ASP A 109 2.77 -5.68 -21.86
N ASP A 110 2.51 -4.85 -20.87
CA ASP A 110 3.54 -4.25 -19.99
C ASP A 110 4.23 -5.29 -19.06
N TYR A 111 3.70 -6.52 -18.94
CA TYR A 111 4.13 -7.56 -18.00
C TYR A 111 4.47 -8.89 -18.67
N SER A 112 4.88 -8.85 -19.93
CA SER A 112 5.27 -10.03 -20.71
C SER A 112 6.55 -10.72 -20.20
N THR A 113 7.29 -10.13 -19.28
CA THR A 113 8.50 -10.69 -18.70
C THR A 113 8.41 -10.82 -17.18
N MET A 114 9.02 -11.86 -16.61
CA MET A 114 9.12 -12.05 -15.17
C MET A 114 9.78 -10.84 -14.46
N LEU A 115 10.78 -10.23 -15.09
CA LEU A 115 11.46 -9.08 -14.54
C LEU A 115 10.50 -7.87 -14.39
N ALA A 116 9.63 -7.62 -15.37
CA ALA A 116 8.65 -6.55 -15.29
C ALA A 116 7.63 -6.82 -14.17
N ILE A 117 7.17 -8.06 -14.04
CA ILE A 117 6.26 -8.49 -12.99
C ILE A 117 6.89 -8.32 -11.61
N ASP A 118 8.10 -8.83 -11.41
CA ASP A 118 8.82 -8.76 -10.13
C ASP A 118 9.07 -7.31 -9.70
N LYS A 119 9.41 -6.45 -10.66
CA LYS A 119 9.59 -5.02 -10.41
C LYS A 119 8.29 -4.37 -9.93
N GLU A 120 7.17 -4.71 -10.53
CA GLU A 120 5.86 -4.18 -10.15
C GLU A 120 5.44 -4.67 -8.76
N LEU A 121 5.55 -5.97 -8.50
CA LEU A 121 5.23 -6.57 -7.19
C LEU A 121 6.10 -5.96 -6.08
N THR A 122 7.39 -5.76 -6.36
CA THR A 122 8.32 -5.11 -5.43
C THR A 122 7.91 -3.68 -5.14
N LYS A 123 7.48 -2.93 -6.15
CA LYS A 123 7.02 -1.55 -5.98
C LYS A 123 5.79 -1.46 -5.09
N ILE A 124 4.81 -2.36 -5.28
CA ILE A 124 3.61 -2.40 -4.43
C ILE A 124 3.98 -2.78 -2.98
N LYS A 125 4.86 -3.76 -2.78
CA LYS A 125 5.38 -4.12 -1.45
C LYS A 125 6.02 -2.92 -0.75
N ASN A 126 6.86 -2.17 -1.47
CA ASN A 126 7.53 -0.99 -0.92
C ASN A 126 6.53 0.10 -0.51
N ILE A 127 5.50 0.36 -1.32
CA ILE A 127 4.43 1.30 -0.97
C ILE A 127 3.74 0.89 0.34
N ILE A 128 3.43 -0.39 0.50
CA ILE A 128 2.81 -0.91 1.73
C ILE A 128 3.76 -0.71 2.93
N ILE A 129 5.03 -1.08 2.80
CA ILE A 129 6.03 -0.99 3.87
C ILE A 129 6.26 0.47 4.26
N ASP A 130 6.51 1.34 3.28
CA ASP A 130 6.72 2.78 3.52
C ASP A 130 5.53 3.41 4.25
N TYR A 131 4.31 3.10 3.83
CA TYR A 131 3.10 3.58 4.49
C TYR A 131 3.00 3.07 5.93
N VAL A 132 3.20 1.78 6.14
CA VAL A 132 3.11 1.16 7.47
C VAL A 132 4.12 1.76 8.43
N ILE A 133 5.37 1.94 8.01
CA ILE A 133 6.43 2.56 8.83
C ILE A 133 6.05 4.01 9.13
N ALA A 134 5.65 4.79 8.12
CA ALA A 134 5.26 6.18 8.29
C ALA A 134 4.09 6.35 9.27
N VAL A 135 3.07 5.50 9.18
CA VAL A 135 1.93 5.52 10.12
C VAL A 135 2.35 5.08 11.52
N TYR A 136 3.11 3.99 11.64
CA TYR A 136 3.52 3.45 12.94
C TYR A 136 4.32 4.45 13.78
N ILE A 137 5.26 5.18 13.17
CA ILE A 137 6.11 6.15 13.87
C ILE A 137 5.34 7.37 14.38
N THR A 138 4.14 7.66 13.85
CA THR A 138 3.30 8.76 14.36
C THR A 138 2.77 8.50 15.77
N GLY A 139 2.72 7.22 16.19
CA GLY A 139 2.11 6.83 17.46
C GLY A 139 0.58 6.90 17.50
N ILE A 140 -0.08 7.23 16.39
CA ILE A 140 -1.55 7.28 16.23
C ILE A 140 -2.16 5.92 16.56
N LYS A 141 -3.32 5.92 17.24
CA LYS A 141 -3.94 4.69 17.76
C LYS A 141 -5.30 4.36 17.16
N SER A 142 -5.98 5.35 16.55
CA SER A 142 -7.32 5.19 15.97
C SER A 142 -7.40 5.68 14.53
N PHE A 143 -8.36 5.15 13.75
CA PHE A 143 -8.61 5.65 12.39
C PHE A 143 -9.08 7.11 12.36
N THR A 144 -9.78 7.57 13.39
CA THR A 144 -10.18 8.98 13.50
C THR A 144 -8.97 9.90 13.61
N GLU A 145 -8.01 9.56 14.48
CA GLU A 145 -6.74 10.29 14.59
C GLU A 145 -5.94 10.22 13.27
N LEU A 146 -5.93 9.06 12.64
CA LEU A 146 -5.24 8.85 11.36
C LEU A 146 -5.82 9.73 10.24
N ASP A 147 -7.14 9.82 10.14
CA ASP A 147 -7.80 10.66 9.13
C ASP A 147 -7.56 12.16 9.38
N ASN A 148 -7.51 12.60 10.62
CA ASN A 148 -7.16 13.98 10.96
C ASN A 148 -5.71 14.29 10.56
N HIS A 149 -4.79 13.41 10.88
CA HIS A 149 -3.38 13.57 10.51
C HIS A 149 -3.19 13.55 8.98
N ARG A 150 -3.92 12.70 8.25
CA ARG A 150 -3.93 12.69 6.78
C ARG A 150 -4.34 14.05 6.18
N LYS A 151 -5.38 14.67 6.73
CA LYS A 151 -5.83 16.01 6.30
C LYS A 151 -4.74 17.06 6.51
N GLU A 152 -4.05 17.01 7.65
CA GLU A 152 -2.93 17.91 7.91
C GLU A 152 -1.78 17.73 6.91
N LEU A 153 -1.42 16.47 6.59
CA LEU A 153 -0.41 16.17 5.59
C LEU A 153 -0.82 16.62 4.19
N GLN A 154 -2.08 16.40 3.79
CA GLN A 154 -2.60 16.83 2.50
C GLN A 154 -2.61 18.37 2.38
N ASN A 155 -3.00 19.07 3.45
CA ASN A 155 -2.92 20.53 3.50
C ASN A 155 -1.49 21.03 3.34
N LYS A 156 -0.52 20.42 4.03
CA LYS A 156 0.91 20.77 3.90
C LYS A 156 1.46 20.53 2.48
N LEU A 157 0.95 19.50 1.81
CA LEU A 157 1.31 19.18 0.42
C LEU A 157 0.58 20.06 -0.61
N GLY A 158 -0.40 20.86 -0.20
CA GLY A 158 -1.23 21.66 -1.10
C GLY A 158 -2.13 20.81 -2.01
N VAL A 159 -2.56 19.64 -1.54
CA VAL A 159 -3.40 18.69 -2.28
C VAL A 159 -4.69 18.47 -1.48
N ASN A 160 -5.72 19.22 -1.79
CA ASN A 160 -7.07 19.11 -1.23
C ASN A 160 -8.05 18.60 -2.28
#